data_f6b0e8e7b8d95f2bd18c5baac5bfe0b1
#
_entry.id   f6b0e8e7b8d95f2bd18c5baac5bfe0b1
#
_cell.length_a   1.000
_cell.length_b   1.000
_cell.length_c   1.000
_cell.angle_alpha   90.00
_cell.angle_beta   90.00
_cell.angle_gamma   90.00
#
_symmetry.space_group_name_H-M   'P 1'
#
loop_
_entity.id
_entity.type
_entity.pdbx_description
1 polymer ?
#
loop_
_entity_poly.entity_id
_entity_poly.type
_entity_poly.pdbx_seq_one_letter_code
_entity_poly.pdbx_strand_id
1 'polypeptide(L)'
;MHVLVTGATGFLGKYLVEELTSNGYEVTAQGRNEKRLNELRDNYAVHTLACSLDDIASKEISVDYVIHAAALSTVWGKWEDFYNSNVTGTQNVIDFCRRNKVKKLVHVSTPSVYTEKKDRYDIKEEQFNDKNKLNFYIRTKLMAEELIHKANEEGLPCVIIRPRGLFGIGDTSIIPRLVKANRTIGIPLLNEGRNVVDITCVENVALALRLAVESECDAGKTYNITNGEPTEFKKILEELFVQIGEETRYKKLPVGLLYFVSSVLEGVYKLFHIYKEPSLTRYTVLTLGYSQTLNIAKARVDLHYEPKMTLSEGIKKYADDLKANERN
;
A
#
# COMPACT_ATOMS: atom_id res chain seq x y z
N MET A 1 23.39 -10.21 -3.69
CA MET A 1 22.88 -8.83 -3.98
C MET A 1 22.32 -8.28 -2.68
N HIS A 2 22.66 -7.02 -2.36
CA HIS A 2 22.27 -6.39 -1.10
C HIS A 2 21.15 -5.35 -1.33
N VAL A 3 20.05 -5.46 -0.59
CA VAL A 3 18.87 -4.59 -0.74
C VAL A 3 18.60 -3.82 0.56
N LEU A 4 18.49 -2.50 0.48
CA LEU A 4 17.95 -1.68 1.56
C LEU A 4 16.42 -1.59 1.42
N VAL A 5 15.70 -1.97 2.45
CA VAL A 5 14.25 -1.84 2.56
C VAL A 5 13.91 -0.72 3.55
N THR A 6 13.38 0.41 3.06
CA THR A 6 12.88 1.45 3.96
C THR A 6 11.46 1.12 4.41
N GLY A 7 11.12 1.47 5.65
CA GLY A 7 9.82 1.10 6.22
C GLY A 7 9.68 -0.39 6.52
N ALA A 8 10.78 -1.10 6.70
CA ALA A 8 10.81 -2.54 6.96
C ALA A 8 10.00 -2.95 8.20
N THR A 9 9.81 -2.05 9.17
CA THR A 9 9.01 -2.29 10.38
C THR A 9 7.50 -2.14 10.18
N GLY A 10 7.07 -1.78 8.96
CA GLY A 10 5.66 -1.68 8.57
C GLY A 10 5.05 -3.02 8.15
N PHE A 11 3.75 -3.01 7.83
CA PHE A 11 3.03 -4.20 7.39
C PHE A 11 3.66 -4.85 6.13
N LEU A 12 3.75 -4.11 5.02
CA LEU A 12 4.39 -4.59 3.79
C LEU A 12 5.88 -4.90 4.00
N GLY A 13 6.57 -4.07 4.80
CA GLY A 13 8.01 -4.18 5.00
C GLY A 13 8.46 -5.53 5.56
N LYS A 14 7.69 -6.10 6.50
CA LYS A 14 7.98 -7.44 7.05
C LYS A 14 7.94 -8.53 5.96
N TYR A 15 6.87 -8.54 5.15
CA TYR A 15 6.73 -9.51 4.05
C TYR A 15 7.80 -9.33 2.98
N LEU A 16 8.22 -8.10 2.74
CA LEU A 16 9.29 -7.82 1.80
C LEU A 16 10.65 -8.31 2.31
N VAL A 17 10.95 -8.14 3.60
CA VAL A 17 12.15 -8.72 4.21
C VAL A 17 12.14 -10.24 4.08
N GLU A 18 11.02 -10.89 4.41
CA GLU A 18 10.85 -12.34 4.28
C GLU A 18 11.02 -12.81 2.82
N GLU A 19 10.37 -12.15 1.87
CA GLU A 19 10.48 -12.48 0.43
C GLU A 19 11.92 -12.38 -0.08
N LEU A 20 12.62 -11.30 0.27
CA LEU A 20 13.99 -11.08 -0.18
C LEU A 20 14.96 -12.08 0.44
N THR A 21 14.90 -12.28 1.76
CA THR A 21 15.81 -13.22 2.44
C THR A 21 15.60 -14.66 1.99
N SER A 22 14.34 -15.08 1.80
CA SER A 22 14.01 -16.42 1.28
C SER A 22 14.49 -16.66 -0.15
N ASN A 23 14.79 -15.59 -0.90
CA ASN A 23 15.36 -15.65 -2.26
C ASN A 23 16.86 -15.31 -2.30
N GLY A 24 17.56 -15.38 -1.16
CA GLY A 24 19.01 -15.28 -1.08
C GLY A 24 19.58 -13.86 -1.17
N TYR A 25 18.76 -12.83 -0.92
CA TYR A 25 19.24 -11.46 -0.83
C TYR A 25 19.78 -11.17 0.58
N GLU A 26 20.87 -10.44 0.63
CA GLU A 26 21.31 -9.73 1.83
C GLU A 26 20.39 -8.50 1.99
N VAL A 27 19.84 -8.29 3.18
CA VAL A 27 18.85 -7.24 3.45
C VAL A 27 19.30 -6.33 4.57
N THR A 28 19.25 -5.01 4.35
CA THR A 28 19.27 -4.01 5.42
C THR A 28 17.85 -3.49 5.65
N ALA A 29 17.29 -3.78 6.81
CA ALA A 29 15.95 -3.34 7.22
C ALA A 29 16.04 -1.95 7.89
N GLN A 30 15.49 -0.92 7.25
CA GLN A 30 15.44 0.43 7.83
C GLN A 30 14.08 0.71 8.45
N GLY A 31 14.09 1.36 9.62
CA GLY A 31 12.89 1.82 10.30
C GLY A 31 13.21 2.60 11.58
N ARG A 32 12.18 3.15 12.24
CA ARG A 32 12.29 3.91 13.48
C ARG A 32 12.08 3.07 14.74
N ASN A 33 11.42 1.92 14.60
CA ASN A 33 11.06 1.07 15.73
C ASN A 33 12.12 0.01 15.94
N GLU A 34 13.04 0.26 16.87
CA GLU A 34 14.16 -0.64 17.17
C GLU A 34 13.70 -2.03 17.63
N LYS A 35 12.61 -2.13 18.40
CA LYS A 35 12.08 -3.42 18.83
C LYS A 35 11.70 -4.28 17.62
N ARG A 36 10.94 -3.72 16.68
CA ARG A 36 10.58 -4.44 15.45
C ARG A 36 11.79 -4.73 14.55
N LEU A 37 12.78 -3.85 14.52
CA LEU A 37 14.03 -4.12 13.79
C LEU A 37 14.78 -5.30 14.41
N ASN A 38 14.85 -5.39 15.73
CA ASN A 38 15.45 -6.53 16.41
C ASN A 38 14.68 -7.84 16.13
N GLU A 39 13.35 -7.79 16.13
CA GLU A 39 12.51 -8.93 15.73
C GLU A 39 12.82 -9.40 14.30
N LEU A 40 13.00 -8.47 13.35
CA LEU A 40 13.38 -8.80 11.98
C LEU A 40 14.78 -9.40 11.90
N ARG A 41 15.75 -8.83 12.61
CA ARG A 41 17.12 -9.37 12.68
C ARG A 41 17.14 -10.79 13.22
N ASP A 42 16.42 -11.03 14.31
CA ASP A 42 16.44 -12.31 15.01
C ASP A 42 15.70 -13.41 14.20
N ASN A 43 14.66 -13.05 13.44
CA ASN A 43 13.89 -13.98 12.62
C ASN A 43 14.49 -14.25 11.23
N TYR A 44 15.14 -13.26 10.62
CA TYR A 44 15.56 -13.33 9.21
C TYR A 44 17.06 -13.08 8.98
N ALA A 45 17.85 -12.93 10.05
CA ALA A 45 19.30 -12.66 10.00
C ALA A 45 19.68 -11.44 9.13
N VAL A 46 18.88 -10.37 9.18
CA VAL A 46 19.10 -9.15 8.40
C VAL A 46 19.91 -8.10 9.16
N HIS A 47 20.59 -7.23 8.43
CA HIS A 47 21.14 -6.00 8.98
C HIS A 47 20.03 -5.03 9.35
N THR A 48 20.23 -4.20 10.36
CA THR A 48 19.23 -3.22 10.81
C THR A 48 19.78 -1.81 10.77
N LEU A 49 18.96 -0.86 10.32
CA LEU A 49 19.28 0.57 10.30
C LEU A 49 18.19 1.34 11.02
N ALA A 50 18.41 1.63 12.30
CA ALA A 50 17.52 2.43 13.12
C ALA A 50 17.75 3.92 12.84
N CYS A 51 16.97 4.52 11.92
CA CYS A 51 17.00 5.95 11.64
C CYS A 51 15.65 6.44 11.07
N SER A 52 15.46 7.77 11.07
CA SER A 52 14.38 8.41 10.33
C SER A 52 14.73 8.54 8.85
N LEU A 53 13.74 8.88 8.00
CA LEU A 53 14.03 9.24 6.61
C LEU A 53 14.77 10.58 6.50
N ASP A 54 14.69 11.45 7.52
CA ASP A 54 15.43 12.70 7.53
C ASP A 54 16.95 12.48 7.65
N ASP A 55 17.34 11.40 8.32
CA ASP A 55 18.74 11.06 8.56
C ASP A 55 19.33 10.13 7.48
N ILE A 56 18.50 9.51 6.62
CA ILE A 56 18.94 8.45 5.71
C ILE A 56 19.93 8.95 4.66
N ALA A 57 19.76 10.18 4.17
CA ALA A 57 20.63 10.77 3.14
C ALA A 57 22.10 10.88 3.58
N SER A 58 22.36 10.95 4.90
CA SER A 58 23.70 11.04 5.48
C SER A 58 24.38 9.67 5.66
N LYS A 59 23.64 8.56 5.50
CA LYS A 59 24.19 7.22 5.76
C LYS A 59 25.04 6.74 4.60
N GLU A 60 26.13 6.07 4.93
CA GLU A 60 27.06 5.44 3.98
C GLU A 60 26.97 3.92 4.15
N ILE A 61 26.24 3.26 3.26
CA ILE A 61 26.01 1.82 3.29
C ILE A 61 26.08 1.29 1.88
N SER A 62 26.96 0.31 1.63
CA SER A 62 27.06 -0.33 0.33
C SER A 62 25.86 -1.26 0.12
N VAL A 63 24.93 -0.84 -0.75
CA VAL A 63 23.77 -1.63 -1.16
C VAL A 63 23.60 -1.55 -2.68
N ASP A 64 23.17 -2.65 -3.30
CA ASP A 64 22.92 -2.69 -4.73
C ASP A 64 21.59 -2.00 -5.11
N TYR A 65 20.56 -2.22 -4.32
CA TYR A 65 19.18 -1.82 -4.59
C TYR A 65 18.51 -1.19 -3.37
N VAL A 66 17.54 -0.33 -3.62
CA VAL A 66 16.67 0.23 -2.57
C VAL A 66 15.22 -0.04 -2.92
N ILE A 67 14.45 -0.57 -1.97
CA ILE A 67 12.99 -0.61 -2.04
C ILE A 67 12.44 0.38 -1.02
N HIS A 68 11.85 1.47 -1.54
CA HIS A 68 11.30 2.53 -0.71
C HIS A 68 9.82 2.28 -0.43
N ALA A 69 9.54 1.58 0.69
CA ALA A 69 8.18 1.28 1.16
C ALA A 69 7.72 2.14 2.35
N ALA A 70 8.61 2.99 2.88
CA ALA A 70 8.26 3.92 3.95
C ALA A 70 7.35 5.04 3.43
N ALA A 71 6.20 5.23 4.06
CA ALA A 71 5.27 6.33 3.77
C ALA A 71 4.32 6.55 4.95
N LEU A 72 3.77 7.77 5.07
CA LEU A 72 2.58 8.01 5.85
C LEU A 72 1.35 7.69 4.98
N SER A 73 0.67 6.57 5.26
CA SER A 73 -0.39 6.00 4.43
C SER A 73 -1.81 6.19 4.99
N THR A 74 -1.98 7.02 6.04
CA THR A 74 -3.31 7.39 6.54
C THR A 74 -4.03 8.29 5.55
N VAL A 75 -5.36 8.38 5.66
CA VAL A 75 -6.15 9.22 4.75
C VAL A 75 -6.47 10.61 5.31
N TRP A 76 -6.07 10.86 6.57
CA TRP A 76 -6.34 12.11 7.29
C TRP A 76 -5.18 12.47 8.24
N GLY A 77 -4.92 13.76 8.41
CA GLY A 77 -3.84 14.28 9.27
C GLY A 77 -3.38 15.67 8.86
N LYS A 78 -2.24 16.12 9.35
CA LYS A 78 -1.64 17.42 8.99
C LYS A 78 -0.92 17.32 7.65
N TRP A 79 -0.99 18.39 6.87
CA TRP A 79 -0.28 18.48 5.59
C TRP A 79 1.23 18.28 5.75
N GLU A 80 1.80 18.91 6.76
CA GLU A 80 3.24 18.88 7.04
C GLU A 80 3.73 17.45 7.30
N ASP A 81 2.94 16.62 8.02
CA ASP A 81 3.31 15.25 8.33
C ASP A 81 3.35 14.40 7.04
N PHE A 82 2.35 14.58 6.15
CA PHE A 82 2.33 13.91 4.84
C PHE A 82 3.47 14.39 3.94
N TYR A 83 3.69 15.69 3.87
CA TYR A 83 4.72 16.28 3.02
C TYR A 83 6.11 15.82 3.46
N ASN A 84 6.41 15.93 4.74
CA ASN A 84 7.71 15.55 5.30
C ASN A 84 7.95 14.04 5.12
N SER A 85 6.95 13.20 5.39
CA SER A 85 7.11 11.75 5.28
C SER A 85 7.19 11.28 3.82
N ASN A 86 6.30 11.76 2.94
CA ASN A 86 6.12 11.18 1.61
C ASN A 86 6.91 11.93 0.52
N VAL A 87 7.14 13.24 0.67
CA VAL A 87 7.85 14.04 -0.34
C VAL A 87 9.30 14.24 0.08
N THR A 88 9.53 14.89 1.23
CA THR A 88 10.91 15.11 1.75
C THR A 88 11.60 13.77 2.02
N GLY A 89 10.91 12.80 2.64
CA GLY A 89 11.45 11.47 2.88
C GLY A 89 11.84 10.73 1.59
N THR A 90 11.03 10.85 0.52
CA THR A 90 11.38 10.27 -0.79
C THR A 90 12.59 10.97 -1.40
N GLN A 91 12.69 12.30 -1.30
CA GLN A 91 13.87 13.04 -1.76
C GLN A 91 15.14 12.58 -1.03
N ASN A 92 15.07 12.42 0.29
CA ASN A 92 16.20 11.95 1.09
C ASN A 92 16.64 10.52 0.71
N VAL A 93 15.70 9.65 0.33
CA VAL A 93 16.02 8.31 -0.19
C VAL A 93 16.67 8.39 -1.58
N ILE A 94 16.23 9.29 -2.45
CA ILE A 94 16.89 9.56 -3.76
C ILE A 94 18.33 10.03 -3.53
N ASP A 95 18.56 10.96 -2.61
CA ASP A 95 19.87 11.49 -2.30
C ASP A 95 20.81 10.41 -1.71
N PHE A 96 20.25 9.53 -0.84
CA PHE A 96 20.94 8.32 -0.37
C PHE A 96 21.36 7.44 -1.56
N CYS A 97 20.43 7.14 -2.48
CA CYS A 97 20.71 6.29 -3.65
C CYS A 97 21.85 6.86 -4.51
N ARG A 98 21.85 8.16 -4.76
CA ARG A 98 22.91 8.85 -5.53
C ARG A 98 24.26 8.79 -4.83
N ARG A 99 24.29 9.11 -3.54
CA ARG A 99 25.52 9.08 -2.73
C ARG A 99 26.16 7.68 -2.70
N ASN A 100 25.34 6.66 -2.50
CA ASN A 100 25.79 5.28 -2.36
C ASN A 100 25.86 4.52 -3.70
N LYS A 101 25.64 5.19 -4.84
CA LYS A 101 25.70 4.63 -6.20
C LYS A 101 24.79 3.40 -6.37
N VAL A 102 23.59 3.48 -5.83
CA VAL A 102 22.57 2.42 -5.91
C VAL A 102 22.21 2.16 -7.37
N LYS A 103 22.13 0.89 -7.76
CA LYS A 103 21.88 0.48 -9.15
C LYS A 103 20.44 0.73 -9.58
N LYS A 104 19.45 0.59 -8.67
CA LYS A 104 18.03 0.84 -8.94
C LYS A 104 17.27 1.16 -7.64
N LEU A 105 16.31 2.09 -7.75
CA LEU A 105 15.35 2.44 -6.72
C LEU A 105 13.94 1.95 -7.12
N VAL A 106 13.32 1.10 -6.33
CA VAL A 106 11.92 0.69 -6.47
C VAL A 106 11.08 1.45 -5.46
N HIS A 107 10.15 2.28 -5.93
CA HIS A 107 9.28 3.10 -5.09
C HIS A 107 7.88 2.50 -4.98
N VAL A 108 7.41 2.28 -3.75
CA VAL A 108 6.02 1.84 -3.48
C VAL A 108 5.11 3.05 -3.46
N SER A 109 4.28 3.20 -4.50
CA SER A 109 3.25 4.24 -4.59
C SER A 109 1.86 3.70 -4.22
N THR A 110 0.81 4.24 -4.82
CA THR A 110 -0.58 3.92 -4.47
C THR A 110 -1.52 4.01 -5.67
N PRO A 111 -2.51 3.13 -5.81
CA PRO A 111 -3.57 3.26 -6.80
C PRO A 111 -4.65 4.28 -6.39
N SER A 112 -4.53 4.87 -5.21
CA SER A 112 -5.43 5.95 -4.78
C SER A 112 -5.38 7.16 -5.72
N VAL A 113 -4.32 7.29 -6.52
CA VAL A 113 -4.20 8.31 -7.58
C VAL A 113 -5.29 8.18 -8.65
N TYR A 114 -5.90 6.99 -8.79
CA TYR A 114 -7.01 6.73 -9.71
C TYR A 114 -8.39 7.03 -9.13
N THR A 115 -8.50 7.37 -7.83
CA THR A 115 -9.80 7.51 -7.17
C THR A 115 -10.62 8.66 -7.75
N GLU A 116 -11.77 8.34 -8.29
CA GLU A 116 -12.74 9.27 -8.85
C GLU A 116 -14.17 8.89 -8.41
N LYS A 117 -15.14 9.82 -8.59
CA LYS A 117 -16.55 9.61 -8.25
C LYS A 117 -17.31 8.93 -9.41
N LYS A 118 -16.78 7.81 -9.91
CA LYS A 118 -17.39 6.98 -10.97
C LYS A 118 -16.76 5.59 -10.97
N ASP A 119 -17.45 4.64 -11.58
CA ASP A 119 -16.90 3.32 -11.85
C ASP A 119 -15.80 3.39 -12.90
N ARG A 120 -14.72 2.67 -12.65
CA ARG A 120 -13.57 2.56 -13.56
C ARG A 120 -13.07 1.13 -13.58
N TYR A 121 -12.92 0.59 -14.77
CA TYR A 121 -12.49 -0.80 -14.98
C TYR A 121 -11.22 -0.84 -15.82
N ASP A 122 -10.38 -1.84 -15.56
CA ASP A 122 -9.17 -2.12 -16.32
C ASP A 122 -8.25 -0.90 -16.48
N ILE A 123 -8.04 -0.17 -15.37
CA ILE A 123 -7.31 1.10 -15.37
C ILE A 123 -5.83 0.83 -15.62
N LYS A 124 -5.28 1.46 -16.67
CA LYS A 124 -3.87 1.43 -17.00
C LYS A 124 -3.10 2.53 -16.25
N GLU A 125 -1.79 2.39 -16.16
CA GLU A 125 -0.90 3.22 -15.35
C GLU A 125 -0.92 4.70 -15.72
N GLU A 126 -1.12 5.03 -16.99
CA GLU A 126 -1.18 6.41 -17.51
C GLU A 126 -2.55 7.09 -17.27
N GLN A 127 -3.56 6.34 -16.85
CA GLN A 127 -4.93 6.85 -16.69
C GLN A 127 -5.19 7.47 -15.32
N PHE A 128 -4.22 8.08 -14.69
CA PHE A 128 -4.40 8.78 -13.41
C PHE A 128 -4.72 10.28 -13.61
N ASN A 129 -5.24 10.90 -12.56
CA ASN A 129 -5.48 12.33 -12.51
C ASN A 129 -4.38 13.00 -11.68
N ASP A 130 -3.44 13.65 -12.35
CA ASP A 130 -2.33 14.39 -11.73
C ASP A 130 -2.79 15.53 -10.82
N LYS A 131 -4.02 16.03 -11.03
CA LYS A 131 -4.66 17.09 -10.24
C LYS A 131 -5.56 16.58 -9.12
N ASN A 132 -5.50 15.27 -8.80
CA ASN A 132 -6.32 14.70 -7.76
C ASN A 132 -5.94 15.27 -6.37
N LYS A 133 -6.85 16.04 -5.79
CA LYS A 133 -6.68 16.72 -4.48
C LYS A 133 -7.66 16.17 -3.42
N LEU A 134 -8.13 14.95 -3.56
CA LEU A 134 -9.13 14.36 -2.67
C LEU A 134 -8.67 14.35 -1.21
N ASN A 135 -7.42 13.99 -0.98
CA ASN A 135 -6.76 14.07 0.34
C ASN A 135 -5.25 14.35 0.22
N PHE A 136 -4.60 14.60 1.36
CA PHE A 136 -3.17 14.88 1.40
C PHE A 136 -2.29 13.67 1.05
N TYR A 137 -2.75 12.47 1.37
CA TYR A 137 -2.06 11.24 1.00
C TYR A 137 -1.87 11.12 -0.52
N ILE A 138 -2.98 11.19 -1.28
CA ILE A 138 -2.93 11.12 -2.76
C ILE A 138 -2.01 12.21 -3.32
N ARG A 139 -2.19 13.44 -2.84
CA ARG A 139 -1.41 14.58 -3.32
C ARG A 139 0.09 14.39 -3.09
N THR A 140 0.49 13.98 -1.89
CA THR A 140 1.91 13.78 -1.57
C THR A 140 2.52 12.55 -2.26
N LYS A 141 1.71 11.51 -2.53
CA LYS A 141 2.17 10.37 -3.33
C LYS A 141 2.39 10.74 -4.81
N LEU A 142 1.53 11.58 -5.40
CA LEU A 142 1.78 12.12 -6.74
C LEU A 142 3.06 12.96 -6.79
N MET A 143 3.29 13.84 -5.81
CA MET A 143 4.52 14.62 -5.72
C MET A 143 5.76 13.72 -5.55
N ALA A 144 5.64 12.62 -4.80
CA ALA A 144 6.72 11.65 -4.67
C ALA A 144 7.02 10.93 -6.01
N GLU A 145 5.98 10.54 -6.76
CA GLU A 145 6.16 9.96 -8.09
C GLU A 145 6.87 10.93 -9.05
N GLU A 146 6.53 12.23 -9.02
CA GLU A 146 7.23 13.26 -9.80
C GLU A 146 8.74 13.32 -9.46
N LEU A 147 9.10 13.24 -8.17
CA LEU A 147 10.51 13.17 -7.75
C LEU A 147 11.20 11.91 -8.27
N ILE A 148 10.53 10.76 -8.25
CA ILE A 148 11.06 9.49 -8.76
C ILE A 148 11.28 9.55 -10.28
N HIS A 149 10.33 10.10 -11.04
CA HIS A 149 10.49 10.29 -12.49
C HIS A 149 11.65 11.21 -12.80
N LYS A 150 11.75 12.36 -12.10
CA LYS A 150 12.88 13.28 -12.24
C LYS A 150 14.22 12.60 -11.90
N ALA A 151 14.28 11.81 -10.83
CA ALA A 151 15.49 11.09 -10.46
C ALA A 151 15.92 10.09 -11.56
N ASN A 152 14.94 9.45 -12.22
CA ASN A 152 15.20 8.55 -13.35
C ASN A 152 15.75 9.31 -14.58
N GLU A 153 15.18 10.45 -14.92
CA GLU A 153 15.67 11.32 -16.01
C GLU A 153 17.10 11.82 -15.74
N GLU A 154 17.46 12.00 -14.48
CA GLU A 154 18.79 12.42 -14.03
C GLU A 154 19.78 11.24 -13.86
N GLY A 155 19.40 10.02 -14.29
CA GLY A 155 20.29 8.87 -14.40
C GLY A 155 20.29 7.89 -13.23
N LEU A 156 19.38 8.02 -12.24
CA LEU A 156 19.13 6.99 -11.24
C LEU A 156 18.02 6.06 -11.75
N PRO A 157 18.29 4.79 -12.12
CA PRO A 157 17.24 3.89 -12.56
C PRO A 157 16.15 3.72 -11.49
N CYS A 158 14.90 4.08 -11.82
CA CYS A 158 13.78 4.05 -10.89
C CYS A 158 12.59 3.29 -11.46
N VAL A 159 11.85 2.60 -10.58
CA VAL A 159 10.59 1.91 -10.89
C VAL A 159 9.53 2.29 -9.85
N ILE A 160 8.30 2.47 -10.30
CA ILE A 160 7.16 2.77 -9.42
C ILE A 160 6.20 1.58 -9.41
N ILE A 161 5.82 1.10 -8.22
CA ILE A 161 4.83 0.05 -8.02
C ILE A 161 3.61 0.64 -7.32
N ARG A 162 2.41 0.47 -7.91
CA ARG A 162 1.11 0.89 -7.37
C ARG A 162 0.27 -0.33 -6.95
N PRO A 163 0.46 -0.86 -5.74
CA PRO A 163 -0.25 -2.05 -5.29
C PRO A 163 -1.64 -1.70 -4.75
N ARG A 164 -2.69 -2.42 -5.14
CA ARG A 164 -4.09 -2.15 -4.78
C ARG A 164 -4.54 -2.94 -3.55
N GLY A 165 -5.07 -2.24 -2.52
CA GLY A 165 -5.84 -2.84 -1.44
C GLY A 165 -5.13 -4.00 -0.72
N LEU A 166 -3.95 -3.75 -0.14
CA LEU A 166 -3.14 -4.78 0.51
C LEU A 166 -3.84 -5.35 1.74
N PHE A 167 -3.88 -6.67 1.85
CA PHE A 167 -4.32 -7.37 3.04
C PHE A 167 -3.43 -8.61 3.32
N GLY A 168 -3.46 -9.09 4.55
CA GLY A 168 -2.70 -10.25 5.02
C GLY A 168 -2.53 -10.21 6.53
N ILE A 169 -1.85 -11.19 7.11
CA ILE A 169 -1.59 -11.26 8.56
C ILE A 169 -0.79 -10.03 9.00
N GLY A 170 -1.30 -9.31 10.00
CA GLY A 170 -0.71 -8.05 10.47
C GLY A 170 -1.26 -6.80 9.76
N ASP A 171 -2.24 -6.94 8.84
CA ASP A 171 -3.00 -5.79 8.34
C ASP A 171 -3.72 -5.08 9.49
N THR A 172 -3.65 -3.75 9.51
CA THR A 172 -4.33 -2.89 10.50
C THR A 172 -5.39 -1.99 9.86
N SER A 173 -5.59 -2.10 8.55
CA SER A 173 -6.33 -1.10 7.77
C SER A 173 -7.61 -1.63 7.13
N ILE A 174 -7.59 -2.70 6.37
CA ILE A 174 -8.74 -3.18 5.58
C ILE A 174 -9.56 -4.19 6.38
N ILE A 175 -9.04 -5.41 6.55
CA ILE A 175 -9.82 -6.50 7.14
C ILE A 175 -10.18 -6.25 8.61
N PRO A 176 -9.30 -5.74 9.48
CA PRO A 176 -9.69 -5.44 10.86
C PRO A 176 -10.83 -4.42 10.98
N ARG A 177 -10.86 -3.42 10.07
CA ARG A 177 -11.97 -2.45 10.04
C ARG A 177 -13.29 -3.10 9.61
N LEU A 178 -13.25 -4.03 8.64
CA LEU A 178 -14.42 -4.80 8.20
C LEU A 178 -14.95 -5.71 9.31
N VAL A 179 -14.08 -6.47 9.98
CA VAL A 179 -14.43 -7.34 11.11
C VAL A 179 -15.04 -6.52 12.24
N LYS A 180 -14.40 -5.41 12.62
CA LYS A 180 -14.95 -4.51 13.63
C LYS A 180 -16.32 -3.95 13.24
N ALA A 181 -16.49 -3.52 12.00
CA ALA A 181 -17.78 -3.01 11.51
C ALA A 181 -18.86 -4.11 11.57
N ASN A 182 -18.55 -5.33 11.13
CA ASN A 182 -19.45 -6.46 11.19
C ASN A 182 -19.95 -6.73 12.61
N ARG A 183 -19.03 -6.74 13.56
CA ARG A 183 -19.32 -7.03 14.99
C ARG A 183 -20.03 -5.89 15.73
N THR A 184 -20.05 -4.67 15.18
CA THR A 184 -20.62 -3.49 15.83
C THR A 184 -21.84 -2.94 15.09
N ILE A 185 -21.61 -2.07 14.12
CA ILE A 185 -22.64 -1.28 13.42
C ILE A 185 -23.17 -1.92 12.14
N GLY A 186 -22.56 -3.01 11.69
CA GLY A 186 -22.74 -3.61 10.36
C GLY A 186 -21.89 -2.93 9.28
N ILE A 187 -21.55 -3.71 8.25
CA ILE A 187 -20.72 -3.23 7.14
C ILE A 187 -21.56 -2.37 6.21
N PRO A 188 -21.13 -1.12 5.92
CA PRO A 188 -21.85 -0.28 4.96
C PRO A 188 -21.76 -0.90 3.56
N LEU A 189 -22.89 -1.39 3.06
CA LEU A 189 -23.01 -1.97 1.73
C LEU A 189 -23.51 -0.90 0.76
N LEU A 190 -22.58 -0.31 0.01
CA LEU A 190 -22.86 0.69 -1.00
C LEU A 190 -23.14 0.02 -2.35
N ASN A 191 -24.06 0.55 -3.15
CA ASN A 191 -24.46 -0.06 -4.43
C ASN A 191 -24.77 -1.56 -4.33
N GLU A 192 -25.36 -1.98 -3.20
CA GLU A 192 -25.66 -3.38 -2.89
C GLU A 192 -24.41 -4.31 -2.90
N GLY A 193 -23.20 -3.73 -2.83
CA GLY A 193 -21.93 -4.44 -2.89
C GLY A 193 -21.59 -5.03 -4.26
N ARG A 194 -22.25 -4.58 -5.31
CA ARG A 194 -22.01 -5.01 -6.71
C ARG A 194 -20.79 -4.33 -7.34
N ASN A 195 -20.23 -3.34 -6.67
CA ASN A 195 -18.99 -2.71 -7.15
C ASN A 195 -17.84 -3.74 -7.18
N VAL A 196 -17.16 -3.80 -8.32
CA VAL A 196 -16.04 -4.70 -8.57
C VAL A 196 -14.73 -4.01 -8.16
N VAL A 197 -13.96 -4.69 -7.33
CA VAL A 197 -12.72 -4.13 -6.79
C VAL A 197 -11.57 -5.14 -6.89
N ASP A 198 -10.36 -4.63 -6.92
CA ASP A 198 -9.17 -5.42 -6.66
C ASP A 198 -8.76 -5.27 -5.19
N ILE A 199 -8.40 -6.37 -4.58
CA ILE A 199 -7.60 -6.44 -3.36
C ILE A 199 -6.41 -7.37 -3.60
N THR A 200 -5.34 -7.23 -2.81
CA THR A 200 -4.08 -7.91 -3.12
C THR A 200 -3.51 -8.54 -1.87
N CYS A 201 -3.19 -9.83 -1.94
CA CYS A 201 -2.42 -10.49 -0.90
C CYS A 201 -1.05 -9.81 -0.78
N VAL A 202 -0.65 -9.46 0.42
CA VAL A 202 0.61 -8.75 0.68
C VAL A 202 1.83 -9.52 0.19
N GLU A 203 1.76 -10.85 0.16
CA GLU A 203 2.78 -11.75 -0.38
C GLU A 203 2.99 -11.53 -1.88
N ASN A 204 1.92 -11.28 -2.62
CA ASN A 204 1.99 -10.98 -4.06
C ASN A 204 2.62 -9.60 -4.32
N VAL A 205 2.39 -8.65 -3.42
CA VAL A 205 3.05 -7.34 -3.51
C VAL A 205 4.55 -7.46 -3.22
N ALA A 206 4.93 -8.24 -2.20
CA ALA A 206 6.34 -8.49 -1.90
C ALA A 206 7.05 -9.17 -3.07
N LEU A 207 6.41 -10.18 -3.71
CA LEU A 207 6.88 -10.80 -4.95
C LEU A 207 7.08 -9.76 -6.06
N ALA A 208 6.09 -8.91 -6.34
CA ALA A 208 6.20 -7.90 -7.40
C ALA A 208 7.35 -6.91 -7.16
N LEU A 209 7.59 -6.54 -5.91
CA LEU A 209 8.71 -5.65 -5.54
C LEU A 209 10.07 -6.31 -5.72
N ARG A 210 10.20 -7.62 -5.43
CA ARG A 210 11.42 -8.39 -5.73
C ARG A 210 11.64 -8.48 -7.24
N LEU A 211 10.61 -8.83 -8.01
CA LEU A 211 10.70 -8.90 -9.48
C LEU A 211 11.08 -7.55 -10.10
N ALA A 212 10.61 -6.44 -9.54
CA ALA A 212 11.01 -5.10 -9.99
C ALA A 212 12.49 -4.79 -9.68
N VAL A 213 13.07 -5.37 -8.64
CA VAL A 213 14.52 -5.30 -8.40
C VAL A 213 15.29 -6.10 -9.45
N GLU A 214 14.79 -7.27 -9.84
CA GLU A 214 15.44 -8.21 -10.76
C GLU A 214 15.33 -7.80 -12.25
N SER A 215 14.28 -7.07 -12.64
CA SER A 215 14.05 -6.69 -14.02
C SER A 215 15.12 -5.72 -14.55
N GLU A 216 15.58 -5.93 -15.77
CA GLU A 216 16.61 -5.08 -16.41
C GLU A 216 16.02 -3.98 -17.32
N CYS A 217 14.77 -4.11 -17.76
CA CYS A 217 14.17 -3.29 -18.82
C CYS A 217 13.08 -2.33 -18.34
N ASP A 218 13.04 -1.99 -17.06
CA ASP A 218 11.90 -1.34 -16.43
C ASP A 218 12.15 0.09 -15.91
N ALA A 219 13.36 0.63 -16.06
CA ALA A 219 13.70 1.97 -15.59
C ALA A 219 12.74 3.03 -16.16
N GLY A 220 12.24 3.91 -15.27
CA GLY A 220 11.26 4.94 -15.58
C GLY A 220 9.81 4.46 -15.70
N LYS A 221 9.55 3.16 -15.55
CA LYS A 221 8.21 2.61 -15.68
C LYS A 221 7.44 2.59 -14.36
N THR A 222 6.11 2.65 -14.49
CA THR A 222 5.16 2.44 -13.39
C THR A 222 4.36 1.17 -13.67
N TYR A 223 4.04 0.41 -12.60
CA TYR A 223 3.27 -0.84 -12.68
C TYR A 223 2.15 -0.88 -11.66
N ASN A 224 0.96 -1.24 -12.12
CA ASN A 224 -0.14 -1.64 -11.27
C ASN A 224 0.05 -3.07 -10.79
N ILE A 225 -0.22 -3.33 -9.51
CA ILE A 225 -0.13 -4.67 -8.92
C ILE A 225 -1.42 -5.01 -8.19
N THR A 226 -2.03 -6.13 -8.57
CA THR A 226 -3.20 -6.74 -7.91
C THR A 226 -3.06 -8.26 -7.92
N ASN A 227 -4.03 -8.96 -7.32
CA ASN A 227 -4.12 -10.42 -7.47
C ASN A 227 -4.53 -10.85 -8.90
N GLY A 228 -4.96 -9.93 -9.76
CA GLY A 228 -5.50 -10.27 -11.08
C GLY A 228 -6.88 -10.94 -11.03
N GLU A 229 -7.58 -10.82 -9.91
CA GLU A 229 -8.88 -11.44 -9.61
C GLU A 229 -9.92 -10.38 -9.22
N PRO A 230 -10.32 -9.47 -10.15
CA PRO A 230 -11.32 -8.44 -9.84
C PRO A 230 -12.63 -9.10 -9.41
N THR A 231 -13.12 -8.76 -8.22
CA THR A 231 -14.22 -9.45 -7.57
C THR A 231 -15.25 -8.46 -7.01
N GLU A 232 -16.54 -8.80 -7.03
CA GLU A 232 -17.57 -8.02 -6.35
C GLU A 232 -17.27 -7.90 -4.87
N PHE A 233 -17.32 -6.69 -4.33
CA PHE A 233 -17.00 -6.43 -2.92
C PHE A 233 -17.82 -7.29 -1.96
N LYS A 234 -19.10 -7.53 -2.28
CA LYS A 234 -19.97 -8.39 -1.48
C LYS A 234 -19.48 -9.84 -1.42
N LYS A 235 -18.99 -10.39 -2.53
CA LYS A 235 -18.44 -11.77 -2.57
C LYS A 235 -17.18 -11.90 -1.71
N ILE A 236 -16.32 -10.89 -1.72
CA ILE A 236 -15.13 -10.84 -0.84
C ILE A 236 -15.56 -10.88 0.63
N LEU A 237 -16.59 -10.11 1.00
CA LEU A 237 -17.10 -10.08 2.37
C LEU A 237 -17.72 -11.42 2.77
N GLU A 238 -18.54 -12.01 1.90
CA GLU A 238 -19.18 -13.31 2.16
C GLU A 238 -18.13 -14.40 2.37
N GLU A 239 -17.11 -14.46 1.51
CA GLU A 239 -16.01 -15.42 1.67
C GLU A 239 -15.24 -15.20 2.97
N LEU A 240 -14.86 -13.95 3.27
CA LEU A 240 -14.14 -13.60 4.49
C LEU A 240 -14.90 -14.04 5.74
N PHE A 241 -16.20 -13.71 5.84
CA PHE A 241 -16.96 -14.00 7.04
C PHE A 241 -17.35 -15.48 7.16
N VAL A 242 -17.55 -16.19 6.05
CA VAL A 242 -17.64 -17.66 6.05
C VAL A 242 -16.36 -18.28 6.59
N GLN A 243 -15.20 -17.83 6.13
CA GLN A 243 -13.91 -18.33 6.62
C GLN A 243 -13.66 -17.97 8.09
N ILE A 244 -14.08 -16.80 8.58
CA ILE A 244 -14.01 -16.44 10.00
C ILE A 244 -14.99 -17.26 10.85
N GLY A 245 -16.12 -17.71 10.28
CA GLY A 245 -17.20 -18.41 10.97
C GLY A 245 -18.24 -17.47 11.58
N GLU A 246 -18.42 -16.28 10.99
CA GLU A 246 -19.39 -15.28 11.40
C GLU A 246 -20.42 -15.00 10.31
N GLU A 247 -21.65 -14.64 10.71
CA GLU A 247 -22.65 -14.12 9.78
C GLU A 247 -22.33 -12.67 9.38
N THR A 248 -22.46 -12.37 8.07
CA THR A 248 -22.20 -11.02 7.57
C THR A 248 -23.39 -10.09 7.84
N ARG A 249 -23.14 -9.00 8.54
CA ARG A 249 -24.14 -8.00 8.91
C ARG A 249 -24.02 -6.77 8.02
N TYR A 250 -24.96 -6.61 7.10
CA TYR A 250 -24.95 -5.49 6.15
C TYR A 250 -25.84 -4.32 6.60
N LYS A 251 -25.36 -3.11 6.30
CA LYS A 251 -26.15 -1.88 6.41
C LYS A 251 -26.20 -1.19 5.05
N LYS A 252 -27.35 -1.33 4.35
CA LYS A 252 -27.54 -0.69 3.05
C LYS A 252 -27.61 0.82 3.21
N LEU A 253 -26.75 1.55 2.52
CA LEU A 253 -26.68 3.00 2.59
C LEU A 253 -26.48 3.60 1.19
N PRO A 254 -27.18 4.69 0.82
CA PRO A 254 -26.99 5.32 -0.47
C PRO A 254 -25.66 6.09 -0.54
N VAL A 255 -24.86 5.83 -1.58
CA VAL A 255 -23.53 6.44 -1.80
C VAL A 255 -23.59 7.96 -1.76
N GLY A 256 -24.60 8.56 -2.43
CA GLY A 256 -24.74 10.03 -2.49
C GLY A 256 -24.93 10.68 -1.12
N LEU A 257 -25.73 10.06 -0.26
CA LEU A 257 -25.97 10.55 1.11
C LEU A 257 -24.68 10.46 1.93
N LEU A 258 -23.98 9.30 1.88
CA LEU A 258 -22.71 9.14 2.62
C LEU A 258 -21.62 10.08 2.13
N TYR A 259 -21.55 10.32 0.83
CA TYR A 259 -20.62 11.29 0.27
C TYR A 259 -20.91 12.72 0.74
N PHE A 260 -22.18 13.11 0.80
CA PHE A 260 -22.59 14.41 1.35
C PHE A 260 -22.23 14.52 2.86
N VAL A 261 -22.63 13.52 3.66
CA VAL A 261 -22.31 13.48 5.11
C VAL A 261 -20.80 13.53 5.35
N SER A 262 -20.03 12.75 4.60
CA SER A 262 -18.56 12.76 4.73
C SER A 262 -17.96 14.12 4.33
N SER A 263 -18.53 14.79 3.34
CA SER A 263 -18.08 16.13 2.91
C SER A 263 -18.30 17.18 4.01
N VAL A 264 -19.47 17.14 4.65
CA VAL A 264 -19.78 18.03 5.79
C VAL A 264 -18.87 17.72 6.97
N LEU A 265 -18.70 16.43 7.30
CA LEU A 265 -17.83 16.00 8.41
C LEU A 265 -16.39 16.43 8.21
N GLU A 266 -15.83 16.20 7.01
CA GLU A 266 -14.48 16.68 6.68
C GLU A 266 -14.37 18.22 6.75
N GLY A 267 -15.43 18.94 6.35
CA GLY A 267 -15.48 20.41 6.46
C GLY A 267 -15.38 20.87 7.92
N VAL A 268 -16.17 20.26 8.81
CA VAL A 268 -16.14 20.53 10.26
C VAL A 268 -14.77 20.22 10.85
N TYR A 269 -14.20 19.05 10.55
CA TYR A 269 -12.88 18.65 11.04
C TYR A 269 -11.77 19.60 10.59
N LYS A 270 -11.83 20.09 9.35
CA LYS A 270 -10.89 21.10 8.84
C LYS A 270 -11.06 22.44 9.52
N LEU A 271 -12.30 22.91 9.71
CA LEU A 271 -12.60 24.18 10.36
C LEU A 271 -12.07 24.23 11.81
N PHE A 272 -12.23 23.12 12.54
CA PHE A 272 -11.79 23.02 13.93
C PHE A 272 -10.38 22.45 14.11
N HIS A 273 -9.60 22.28 13.01
CA HIS A 273 -8.25 21.71 13.01
C HIS A 273 -8.14 20.35 13.73
N ILE A 274 -9.16 19.47 13.58
CA ILE A 274 -9.17 18.13 14.15
C ILE A 274 -8.37 17.21 13.25
N TYR A 275 -7.20 16.75 13.73
CA TYR A 275 -6.29 15.89 12.97
C TYR A 275 -6.52 14.39 13.19
N LYS A 276 -7.39 14.01 14.13
CA LYS A 276 -7.85 12.62 14.27
C LYS A 276 -8.71 12.26 13.06
N GLU A 277 -8.49 11.06 12.48
CA GLU A 277 -9.25 10.59 11.32
C GLU A 277 -10.75 10.55 11.63
N PRO A 278 -11.62 11.18 10.80
CA PRO A 278 -13.05 11.05 10.92
C PRO A 278 -13.48 9.59 10.72
N SER A 279 -14.58 9.20 11.35
CA SER A 279 -15.16 7.85 11.16
C SER A 279 -15.57 7.55 9.71
N LEU A 280 -15.80 8.59 8.90
CA LEU A 280 -16.17 8.50 7.50
C LEU A 280 -15.49 9.63 6.71
N THR A 281 -14.79 9.28 5.63
CA THR A 281 -14.17 10.25 4.72
C THR A 281 -14.72 10.09 3.31
N ARG A 282 -14.66 11.14 2.50
CA ARG A 282 -15.02 11.06 1.07
C ARG A 282 -14.21 9.98 0.37
N TYR A 283 -12.93 9.86 0.69
CA TYR A 283 -12.07 8.81 0.16
C TYR A 283 -12.63 7.40 0.45
N THR A 284 -13.00 7.12 1.70
CA THR A 284 -13.59 5.82 2.09
C THR A 284 -14.88 5.56 1.32
N VAL A 285 -15.76 6.58 1.20
CA VAL A 285 -17.03 6.43 0.44
C VAL A 285 -16.76 6.13 -1.04
N LEU A 286 -15.81 6.82 -1.66
CA LEU A 286 -15.47 6.58 -3.08
C LEU A 286 -14.83 5.18 -3.28
N THR A 287 -13.96 4.76 -2.38
CA THR A 287 -13.28 3.46 -2.47
C THR A 287 -14.25 2.29 -2.28
N LEU A 288 -15.23 2.43 -1.39
CA LEU A 288 -16.23 1.39 -1.12
C LEU A 288 -17.48 1.47 -2.00
N GLY A 289 -17.73 2.61 -2.65
CA GLY A 289 -18.97 2.87 -3.38
C GLY A 289 -18.88 2.75 -4.90
N TYR A 290 -17.67 2.70 -5.44
CA TYR A 290 -17.46 2.62 -6.89
C TYR A 290 -16.54 1.48 -7.25
N SER A 291 -16.79 0.89 -8.43
CA SER A 291 -15.89 -0.13 -8.99
C SER A 291 -14.54 0.49 -9.36
N GLN A 292 -13.48 -0.21 -9.01
CA GLN A 292 -12.14 0.19 -9.41
C GLN A 292 -11.25 -1.06 -9.57
N THR A 293 -10.98 -1.41 -10.84
CA THR A 293 -10.08 -2.52 -11.19
C THR A 293 -8.91 -2.01 -12.01
N LEU A 294 -7.75 -2.65 -11.86
CA LEU A 294 -6.50 -2.22 -12.48
C LEU A 294 -6.05 -3.24 -13.53
N ASN A 295 -5.52 -2.74 -14.64
CA ASN A 295 -4.83 -3.55 -15.61
C ASN A 295 -3.43 -3.87 -15.11
N ILE A 296 -3.05 -5.15 -15.06
CA ILE A 296 -1.72 -5.62 -14.66
C ILE A 296 -0.93 -6.25 -15.81
N ALA A 297 -1.40 -6.12 -17.06
CA ALA A 297 -0.76 -6.73 -18.22
C ALA A 297 0.68 -6.26 -18.39
N LYS A 298 0.96 -4.99 -18.11
CA LYS A 298 2.32 -4.43 -18.17
C LYS A 298 3.26 -5.10 -17.16
N ALA A 299 2.82 -5.31 -15.92
CA ALA A 299 3.61 -6.00 -14.90
C ALA A 299 3.85 -7.48 -15.28
N ARG A 300 2.85 -8.15 -15.88
CA ARG A 300 3.00 -9.52 -16.38
C ARG A 300 4.05 -9.64 -17.47
N VAL A 301 4.05 -8.71 -18.42
CA VAL A 301 4.99 -8.73 -19.54
C VAL A 301 6.40 -8.33 -19.10
N ASP A 302 6.54 -7.19 -18.45
CA ASP A 302 7.84 -6.59 -18.17
C ASP A 302 8.54 -7.19 -16.94
N LEU A 303 7.77 -7.54 -15.89
CA LEU A 303 8.29 -8.09 -14.64
C LEU A 303 8.09 -9.61 -14.54
N HIS A 304 7.43 -10.25 -15.49
CA HIS A 304 6.99 -11.65 -15.40
C HIS A 304 6.17 -11.90 -14.11
N TYR A 305 5.36 -10.89 -13.72
CA TYR A 305 4.58 -10.96 -12.50
C TYR A 305 3.37 -11.89 -12.66
N GLU A 306 3.39 -12.98 -11.90
CA GLU A 306 2.23 -13.86 -11.71
C GLU A 306 1.97 -14.01 -10.20
N PRO A 307 0.76 -13.70 -9.73
CA PRO A 307 0.42 -13.85 -8.31
C PRO A 307 0.65 -15.29 -7.83
N LYS A 308 1.41 -15.43 -6.73
CA LYS A 308 1.71 -16.74 -6.14
C LYS A 308 0.65 -17.25 -5.15
N MET A 309 -0.28 -16.36 -4.76
CA MET A 309 -1.36 -16.63 -3.81
C MET A 309 -2.66 -16.09 -4.38
N THR A 310 -3.69 -16.95 -4.46
CA THR A 310 -5.03 -16.54 -4.86
C THR A 310 -5.71 -15.71 -3.77
N LEU A 311 -6.77 -14.98 -4.12
CA LEU A 311 -7.56 -14.20 -3.17
C LEU A 311 -8.14 -15.09 -2.08
N SER A 312 -8.69 -16.24 -2.45
CA SER A 312 -9.28 -17.22 -1.53
C SER A 312 -8.26 -17.78 -0.54
N GLU A 313 -7.07 -18.16 -1.01
CA GLU A 313 -5.98 -18.63 -0.14
C GLU A 313 -5.55 -17.55 0.86
N GLY A 314 -5.42 -16.29 0.42
CA GLY A 314 -5.07 -15.17 1.29
C GLY A 314 -6.14 -14.90 2.35
N ILE A 315 -7.42 -14.92 1.98
CA ILE A 315 -8.55 -14.75 2.89
C ILE A 315 -8.56 -15.89 3.93
N LYS A 316 -8.40 -17.13 3.49
CA LYS A 316 -8.34 -18.29 4.39
C LYS A 316 -7.18 -18.18 5.37
N LYS A 317 -5.97 -17.89 4.88
CA LYS A 317 -4.77 -17.70 5.71
C LYS A 317 -4.98 -16.64 6.79
N TYR A 318 -5.60 -15.50 6.42
CA TYR A 318 -5.93 -14.44 7.35
C TYR A 318 -6.96 -14.89 8.41
N ALA A 319 -8.04 -15.56 7.98
CA ALA A 319 -9.10 -16.03 8.86
C ALA A 319 -8.60 -17.10 9.86
N ASP A 320 -7.70 -17.98 9.43
CA ASP A 320 -7.10 -19.00 10.30
C ASP A 320 -6.22 -18.35 11.39
N ASP A 321 -5.41 -17.33 11.04
CA ASP A 321 -4.62 -16.54 12.01
C ASP A 321 -5.51 -15.78 13.00
N LEU A 322 -6.59 -15.13 12.51
CA LEU A 322 -7.52 -14.41 13.37
C LEU A 322 -8.15 -15.34 14.41
N LYS A 323 -8.62 -16.53 13.99
CA LYS A 323 -9.20 -17.52 14.89
C LYS A 323 -8.18 -18.07 15.92
N ALA A 324 -6.92 -18.25 15.51
CA ALA A 324 -5.87 -18.70 16.41
C ALA A 324 -5.58 -17.66 17.49
N ASN A 325 -5.53 -16.37 17.12
CA ASN A 325 -5.29 -15.26 18.05
C ASN A 325 -6.47 -14.99 19.00
N GLU A 326 -7.71 -15.33 18.63
CA GLU A 326 -8.91 -15.18 19.50
C GLU A 326 -9.10 -16.33 20.48
N ARG A 327 -8.40 -17.46 20.29
CA ARG A 327 -8.42 -18.62 21.20
C ARG A 327 -7.38 -18.55 22.31
N ASN A 328 -6.36 -17.70 22.14
CA ASN A 328 -5.30 -17.44 23.11
C ASN A 328 -5.60 -16.18 23.93
#